data_1986a3c1a8efd6e61cf8cb607ccf09a6
#
_entry.id   1986a3c1a8efd6e61cf8cb607ccf09a6
#
_cell.length_a   1.000
_cell.length_b   1.000
_cell.length_c   1.000
_cell.angle_alpha   90.00
_cell.angle_beta   90.00
_cell.angle_gamma   90.00
#
_symmetry.space_group_name_H-M   'P 1'
#
loop_
_entity.id
_entity.type
_entity.pdbx_description
1 polymer ?
#
loop_
_entity_poly.entity_id
_entity_poly.type
_entity_poly.pdbx_seq_one_letter_code
_entity_poly.pdbx_strand_id
1 'polypeptide(L)'
;MDKAYFCSMLKDNIYRKKRLIRSLLGVAALVATLYSCASMGRPDGGPFDETPPRFIGSTPAAGAVNTKKSKIVLDFDEFIKLEKASEKVVVSPPQLQQPEIKPGGKRITVNLLDSLKPNTT
;
A
#
# COMPACT_ATOMS: atom_id res chain seq x y z
N MET A 1 29.04 18.94 73.65
CA MET A 1 28.10 17.96 73.06
C MET A 1 27.16 18.72 72.18
N ASP A 2 27.11 18.71 70.97
CA ASP A 2 27.48 18.00 69.78
C ASP A 2 26.90 18.70 68.59
N LYS A 3 27.34 19.93 68.27
CA LYS A 3 26.94 20.62 67.02
C LYS A 3 27.44 19.88 65.80
N ALA A 4 28.48 19.06 65.90
CA ALA A 4 29.04 18.31 64.79
C ALA A 4 28.14 17.13 64.34
N TYR A 5 27.55 16.42 65.28
CA TYR A 5 26.61 15.30 64.95
C TYR A 5 25.33 15.77 64.32
N PHE A 6 24.81 16.91 64.76
CA PHE A 6 23.56 17.48 64.16
C PHE A 6 23.78 17.96 62.72
N CYS A 7 24.98 18.53 62.47
CA CYS A 7 25.31 18.97 61.10
C CYS A 7 25.54 17.79 60.13
N SER A 8 26.10 16.68 60.63
CA SER A 8 26.27 15.44 59.84
C SER A 8 24.90 14.81 59.45
N MET A 9 23.99 14.68 60.41
CA MET A 9 22.65 14.12 60.15
C MET A 9 21.82 14.97 59.17
N LEU A 10 21.94 16.29 59.25
CA LEU A 10 21.28 17.18 58.28
C LEU A 10 21.84 17.03 56.88
N LYS A 11 23.15 16.87 56.76
CA LYS A 11 23.84 16.70 55.48
C LYS A 11 23.45 15.38 54.80
N ASP A 12 23.42 14.28 55.56
CA ASP A 12 23.01 12.98 55.07
C ASP A 12 21.53 12.94 54.58
N ASN A 13 20.67 13.63 55.30
CA ASN A 13 19.27 13.73 54.96
C ASN A 13 19.04 14.50 53.64
N ILE A 14 19.81 15.55 53.41
CA ILE A 14 19.78 16.34 52.17
C ILE A 14 20.32 15.52 50.99
N TYR A 15 21.39 14.77 51.16
CA TYR A 15 21.94 13.90 50.12
C TYR A 15 20.99 12.74 49.77
N ARG A 16 20.33 12.13 50.77
CA ARG A 16 19.31 11.11 50.55
C ARG A 16 18.12 11.66 49.76
N LYS A 17 17.60 12.85 50.13
CA LYS A 17 16.51 13.50 49.36
C LYS A 17 16.92 13.83 47.94
N LYS A 18 18.12 14.35 47.71
CA LYS A 18 18.61 14.63 46.34
C LYS A 18 18.76 13.36 45.50
N ARG A 19 19.23 12.26 46.10
CA ARG A 19 19.33 10.97 45.40
C ARG A 19 17.96 10.42 45.04
N LEU A 20 16.99 10.48 45.95
CA LEU A 20 15.62 10.05 45.71
C LEU A 20 14.94 10.89 44.60
N ILE A 21 15.13 12.20 44.62
CA ILE A 21 14.58 13.09 43.59
C ILE A 21 15.17 12.77 42.19
N ARG A 22 16.48 12.53 42.10
CA ARG A 22 17.15 12.14 40.85
C ARG A 22 16.65 10.79 40.33
N SER A 23 16.46 9.82 41.23
CA SER A 23 15.93 8.51 40.90
C SER A 23 14.48 8.62 40.41
N LEU A 24 13.61 9.40 41.06
CA LEU A 24 12.24 9.68 40.66
C LEU A 24 12.17 10.38 39.30
N LEU A 25 13.02 11.35 39.03
CA LEU A 25 13.14 12.03 37.74
C LEU A 25 13.57 11.06 36.65
N GLY A 26 14.50 10.15 36.92
CA GLY A 26 14.91 9.12 35.95
C GLY A 26 13.78 8.16 35.59
N VAL A 27 13.04 7.71 36.60
CA VAL A 27 11.86 6.82 36.37
C VAL A 27 10.75 7.54 35.61
N ALA A 28 10.48 8.80 35.96
CA ALA A 28 9.48 9.59 35.25
C ALA A 28 9.85 9.81 33.77
N ALA A 29 11.12 10.09 33.47
CA ALA A 29 11.60 10.22 32.10
C ALA A 29 11.48 8.89 31.33
N LEU A 30 11.81 7.76 31.95
CA LEU A 30 11.66 6.44 31.35
C LEU A 30 10.20 6.11 31.05
N VAL A 31 9.28 6.41 31.97
CA VAL A 31 7.85 6.22 31.77
C VAL A 31 7.32 7.11 30.64
N ALA A 32 7.76 8.37 30.56
CA ALA A 32 7.36 9.29 29.51
C ALA A 32 7.77 8.80 28.11
N THR A 33 8.94 8.16 27.98
CA THR A 33 9.38 7.58 26.69
C THR A 33 8.55 6.37 26.28
N LEU A 34 8.03 5.60 27.21
CA LEU A 34 7.19 4.43 26.94
C LEU A 34 5.77 4.82 26.51
N TYR A 35 5.28 6.00 26.89
CA TYR A 35 3.98 6.52 26.44
C TYR A 35 4.02 7.24 25.08
N SER A 36 5.19 7.38 24.45
CA SER A 36 5.33 7.93 23.12
C SER A 36 4.91 6.88 22.06
N CYS A 37 3.68 6.42 22.12
CA CYS A 37 3.06 5.69 21.02
C CYS A 37 2.76 6.69 19.91
N ALA A 38 3.57 6.66 18.85
CA ALA A 38 3.21 7.29 17.59
C ALA A 38 1.96 6.60 17.06
N SER A 39 0.79 7.21 17.21
CA SER A 39 -0.39 6.79 16.47
C SER A 39 -0.13 7.10 15.00
N MET A 40 0.11 6.05 14.20
CA MET A 40 0.02 6.18 12.75
C MET A 40 -1.44 6.52 12.43
N GLY A 41 -1.74 7.81 12.25
CA GLY A 41 -2.99 8.23 11.65
C GLY A 41 -3.06 7.55 10.28
N ARG A 42 -4.09 6.76 10.03
CA ARG A 42 -4.41 6.35 8.66
C ARG A 42 -4.59 7.65 7.87
N PRO A 43 -3.90 7.83 6.74
CA PRO A 43 -4.22 8.93 5.87
C PRO A 43 -5.70 8.80 5.49
N ASP A 44 -6.50 9.75 5.89
CA ASP A 44 -7.87 9.85 5.41
C ASP A 44 -7.76 10.00 3.90
N GLY A 45 -8.20 8.97 3.18
CA GLY A 45 -8.23 9.01 1.72
C GLY A 45 -9.01 10.24 1.29
N GLY A 46 -8.57 10.87 0.21
CA GLY A 46 -9.33 11.96 -0.41
C GLY A 46 -10.75 11.53 -0.76
N PRO A 47 -11.59 12.43 -1.28
CA PRO A 47 -12.94 12.11 -1.72
C PRO A 47 -12.89 10.91 -2.67
N PHE A 48 -13.84 9.98 -2.51
CA PHE A 48 -13.94 8.81 -3.38
C PHE A 48 -14.08 9.27 -4.83
N ASP A 49 -13.19 8.76 -5.67
CA ASP A 49 -13.32 8.94 -7.11
C ASP A 49 -14.36 7.93 -7.61
N GLU A 50 -15.51 8.45 -8.05
CA GLU A 50 -16.60 7.65 -8.61
C GLU A 50 -16.55 7.62 -10.15
N THR A 51 -15.57 8.26 -10.75
CA THR A 51 -15.41 8.32 -12.19
C THR A 51 -14.93 6.95 -12.72
N PRO A 52 -15.62 6.33 -13.68
CA PRO A 52 -15.16 5.06 -14.22
C PRO A 52 -13.95 5.26 -15.13
N PRO A 53 -13.00 4.31 -15.15
CA PRO A 53 -11.83 4.34 -16.03
C PRO A 53 -12.22 4.50 -17.50
N ARG A 54 -11.55 5.41 -18.20
CA ARG A 54 -11.78 5.64 -19.62
C ARG A 54 -10.78 4.90 -20.47
N PHE A 55 -11.25 4.26 -21.52
CA PHE A 55 -10.41 3.63 -22.52
C PHE A 55 -9.69 4.71 -23.34
N ILE A 56 -8.36 4.64 -23.43
CA ILE A 56 -7.51 5.55 -24.19
C ILE A 56 -7.19 4.96 -25.56
N GLY A 57 -6.81 3.68 -25.59
CA GLY A 57 -6.39 3.04 -26.82
C GLY A 57 -6.05 1.55 -26.66
N SER A 58 -5.76 0.92 -27.78
CA SER A 58 -5.36 -0.49 -27.81
C SER A 58 -4.23 -0.77 -28.79
N THR A 59 -3.49 -1.85 -28.53
CA THR A 59 -2.52 -2.41 -29.47
C THR A 59 -2.82 -3.89 -29.66
N PRO A 60 -3.22 -4.36 -30.86
CA PRO A 60 -3.48 -3.60 -32.08
C PRO A 60 -4.58 -2.54 -31.94
N ALA A 61 -4.57 -1.53 -32.79
CA ALA A 61 -5.62 -0.51 -32.77
C ALA A 61 -7.01 -1.12 -32.96
N ALA A 62 -8.02 -0.49 -32.37
CA ALA A 62 -9.40 -0.94 -32.54
C ALA A 62 -9.78 -0.97 -34.02
N GLY A 63 -10.37 -2.07 -34.49
CA GLY A 63 -10.69 -2.26 -35.89
C GLY A 63 -9.53 -2.65 -36.81
N ALA A 64 -8.32 -2.90 -36.26
CA ALA A 64 -7.20 -3.35 -37.07
C ALA A 64 -7.46 -4.71 -37.72
N VAL A 65 -7.20 -4.80 -38.99
CA VAL A 65 -7.34 -6.03 -39.82
C VAL A 65 -5.92 -6.59 -40.13
N ASN A 66 -5.85 -7.84 -40.55
CA ASN A 66 -4.61 -8.53 -40.93
C ASN A 66 -3.57 -8.60 -39.75
N THR A 67 -4.06 -8.57 -38.55
CA THR A 67 -3.20 -8.71 -37.38
C THR A 67 -2.84 -10.18 -37.13
N LYS A 68 -1.54 -10.43 -36.95
CA LYS A 68 -1.01 -11.75 -36.57
C LYS A 68 -0.68 -11.82 -35.08
N LYS A 69 -0.94 -10.75 -34.34
CA LYS A 69 -0.57 -10.64 -32.94
C LYS A 69 -1.60 -11.33 -32.07
N SER A 70 -1.19 -12.29 -31.29
CA SER A 70 -2.00 -12.96 -30.25
C SER A 70 -2.08 -12.17 -28.94
N LYS A 71 -1.33 -11.06 -28.83
CA LYS A 71 -1.31 -10.22 -27.66
C LYS A 71 -2.03 -8.90 -27.92
N ILE A 72 -3.03 -8.62 -27.11
CA ILE A 72 -3.82 -7.39 -27.14
C ILE A 72 -3.53 -6.62 -25.86
N VAL A 73 -3.23 -5.33 -25.99
CA VAL A 73 -3.02 -4.43 -24.85
C VAL A 73 -4.08 -3.33 -24.93
N LEU A 74 -4.77 -3.12 -23.83
CA LEU A 74 -5.76 -2.06 -23.65
C LEU A 74 -5.21 -1.05 -22.66
N ASP A 75 -5.14 0.23 -23.04
CA ASP A 75 -4.66 1.34 -22.21
C ASP A 75 -5.83 2.16 -21.67
N PHE A 76 -5.74 2.53 -20.40
CA PHE A 76 -6.73 3.32 -19.68
C PHE A 76 -6.10 4.52 -18.98
N ASP A 77 -6.89 5.54 -18.64
CA ASP A 77 -6.44 6.75 -17.95
C ASP A 77 -6.12 6.51 -16.47
N GLU A 78 -6.72 5.47 -15.86
CA GLU A 78 -6.61 5.16 -14.44
C GLU A 78 -6.12 3.74 -14.15
N PHE A 79 -5.76 3.50 -12.89
CA PHE A 79 -5.42 2.17 -12.40
C PHE A 79 -6.65 1.27 -12.35
N ILE A 80 -6.55 0.09 -12.95
CA ILE A 80 -7.65 -0.84 -13.08
C ILE A 80 -7.44 -2.05 -12.19
N LYS A 81 -8.47 -2.40 -11.43
CA LYS A 81 -8.60 -3.66 -10.75
C LYS A 81 -9.59 -4.54 -11.51
N LEU A 82 -9.11 -5.67 -12.01
CA LEU A 82 -9.97 -6.63 -12.69
C LEU A 82 -10.66 -7.56 -11.69
N GLU A 83 -11.96 -7.64 -11.78
CA GLU A 83 -12.76 -8.60 -11.04
C GLU A 83 -13.47 -9.55 -12.01
N LYS A 84 -13.24 -10.85 -11.84
CA LYS A 84 -13.86 -11.91 -12.67
C LYS A 84 -13.63 -11.73 -14.19
N ALA A 85 -12.39 -11.42 -14.57
CA ALA A 85 -12.04 -11.15 -15.96
C ALA A 85 -12.39 -12.32 -16.91
N SER A 86 -12.18 -13.56 -16.47
CA SER A 86 -12.50 -14.76 -17.25
C SER A 86 -13.99 -14.94 -17.56
N GLU A 87 -14.86 -14.38 -16.73
CA GLU A 87 -16.31 -14.47 -16.94
C GLU A 87 -16.85 -13.34 -17.84
N LYS A 88 -16.17 -12.18 -17.80
CA LYS A 88 -16.66 -10.96 -18.47
C LYS A 88 -16.03 -10.70 -19.83
N VAL A 89 -14.88 -11.31 -20.12
CA VAL A 89 -14.21 -11.16 -21.42
C VAL A 89 -14.64 -12.28 -22.35
N VAL A 90 -15.25 -11.90 -23.46
CA VAL A 90 -15.66 -12.81 -24.50
C VAL A 90 -14.78 -12.61 -25.72
N VAL A 91 -14.21 -13.69 -26.24
CA VAL A 91 -13.41 -13.69 -27.47
C VAL A 91 -14.18 -14.40 -28.56
N SER A 92 -14.34 -13.75 -29.71
CA SER A 92 -14.96 -14.32 -30.90
C SER A 92 -13.95 -14.33 -32.05
N PRO A 93 -13.80 -15.43 -32.80
CA PRO A 93 -14.41 -16.74 -32.57
C PRO A 93 -13.91 -17.40 -31.28
N PRO A 94 -14.72 -18.36 -30.75
CA PRO A 94 -14.32 -19.03 -29.49
C PRO A 94 -12.99 -19.73 -29.63
N GLN A 95 -12.14 -19.54 -28.61
CA GLN A 95 -10.83 -20.15 -28.50
C GLN A 95 -10.94 -21.54 -27.84
N LEU A 96 -10.03 -22.44 -28.17
CA LEU A 96 -9.92 -23.74 -27.49
C LEU A 96 -9.38 -23.60 -26.09
N GLN A 97 -8.45 -22.66 -25.90
CA GLN A 97 -7.87 -22.32 -24.62
C GLN A 97 -8.38 -20.95 -24.18
N GLN A 98 -8.68 -20.82 -22.89
CA GLN A 98 -9.09 -19.51 -22.35
C GLN A 98 -7.95 -18.50 -22.45
N PRO A 99 -8.22 -17.26 -22.90
CA PRO A 99 -7.21 -16.23 -22.99
C PRO A 99 -6.68 -15.87 -21.61
N GLU A 100 -5.39 -15.61 -21.53
CA GLU A 100 -4.74 -15.16 -20.31
C GLU A 100 -4.90 -13.64 -20.18
N ILE A 101 -5.58 -13.18 -19.13
CA ILE A 101 -5.85 -11.77 -18.89
C ILE A 101 -5.06 -11.29 -17.69
N LYS A 102 -4.15 -10.34 -17.91
CA LYS A 102 -3.29 -9.77 -16.88
C LYS A 102 -3.52 -8.28 -16.70
N PRO A 103 -3.89 -7.80 -15.50
CA PRO A 103 -3.89 -6.40 -15.21
C PRO A 103 -2.45 -5.92 -14.97
N GLY A 104 -2.11 -4.75 -15.46
CA GLY A 104 -0.81 -4.13 -15.30
C GLY A 104 -0.92 -2.63 -15.03
N GLY A 105 -1.44 -2.23 -13.87
CA GLY A 105 -1.64 -0.83 -13.54
C GLY A 105 -2.75 -0.19 -14.37
N LYS A 106 -2.41 0.68 -15.32
CA LYS A 106 -3.35 1.33 -16.24
C LYS A 106 -3.60 0.53 -17.52
N ARG A 107 -3.12 -0.71 -17.58
CA ARG A 107 -3.18 -1.56 -18.78
C ARG A 107 -3.81 -2.90 -18.46
N ILE A 108 -4.53 -3.42 -19.46
CA ILE A 108 -4.97 -4.81 -19.46
C ILE A 108 -4.29 -5.50 -20.63
N THR A 109 -3.60 -6.58 -20.36
CA THR A 109 -3.00 -7.42 -21.40
C THR A 109 -3.82 -8.70 -21.54
N VAL A 110 -4.29 -8.96 -22.74
CA VAL A 110 -4.99 -10.19 -23.13
C VAL A 110 -4.09 -10.97 -24.06
N ASN A 111 -3.66 -12.15 -23.64
CA ASN A 111 -2.88 -13.07 -24.47
C ASN A 111 -3.80 -14.17 -24.97
N LEU A 112 -3.96 -14.27 -26.29
CA LEU A 112 -4.63 -15.40 -26.92
C LEU A 112 -3.64 -16.54 -27.02
N LEU A 113 -3.99 -17.68 -26.48
CA LEU A 113 -3.12 -18.86 -26.46
C LEU A 113 -3.19 -19.64 -27.78
N ASP A 114 -4.31 -19.53 -28.47
CA ASP A 114 -4.53 -20.15 -29.77
C ASP A 114 -4.02 -19.26 -30.90
N SER A 115 -3.58 -19.87 -32.00
CA SER A 115 -3.23 -19.15 -33.21
C SER A 115 -4.50 -18.59 -33.88
N LEU A 116 -4.41 -17.37 -34.35
CA LEU A 116 -5.49 -16.73 -35.10
C LEU A 116 -5.67 -17.43 -36.46
N LYS A 117 -6.89 -17.78 -36.78
CA LYS A 117 -7.22 -18.37 -38.05
C LYS A 117 -7.25 -17.29 -39.15
N PRO A 118 -6.75 -17.55 -40.36
CA PRO A 118 -6.86 -16.62 -41.46
C PRO A 118 -8.31 -16.44 -41.90
N ASN A 119 -8.63 -15.28 -42.45
CA ASN A 119 -9.94 -14.90 -42.95
C ASN A 119 -11.08 -15.01 -41.89
N THR A 120 -10.78 -14.67 -40.67
CA THR A 120 -11.73 -14.66 -39.56
C THR A 120 -11.81 -13.23 -38.98
N THR A 121 -13.01 -12.74 -38.75
CA THR A 121 -13.30 -11.45 -38.09
C THR A 121 -14.02 -11.68 -36.79
#